data_ea92a1494bae0a447e4c8503ff6b4d41
#
_entry.id   ea92a1494bae0a447e4c8503ff6b4d41
#
_cell.length_a   1.000
_cell.length_b   1.000
_cell.length_c   1.000
_cell.angle_alpha   90.00
_cell.angle_beta   90.00
_cell.angle_gamma   90.00
#
_symmetry.space_group_name_H-M   'P 1'
#
loop_
_entity.id
_entity.type
_entity.pdbx_description
1 polymer ?
#
loop_
_entity_poly.entity_id
_entity_poly.type
_entity_poly.pdbx_seq_one_letter_code
_entity_poly.pdbx_strand_id
1 'polypeptide(L)'
;MEKWEPAETLEADYNVAPTKEVYAVLERPVKDADDQRPVRQMRALKWGLVPSWAKNPEGAARMINARAETVHEKPSFRRPFLSRRCILPADGYYEWVTGAEERQLEEKGRRKRPRKQPYFVTPADGSVFAMAGLYEFWRDRTLPDDHPQAWWVTCSVITTEAETTPLAVAPAEGPASLADIHPRMPLMLTPDRWDDWLDPSRTDPEELRALLAPPPPGLMRAYPVATAVSNVRNNGPELKDELAEPEVSTLF
;
A
#
# COMPACT_ATOMS: atom_id res chain seq x y z
N MET A 1 -0.32 27.13 -9.48
CA MET A 1 0.26 25.92 -8.84
C MET A 1 -0.02 26.09 -7.35
N GLU A 2 -1.09 25.44 -6.87
CA GLU A 2 -1.44 25.47 -5.45
C GLU A 2 -0.33 24.77 -4.69
N LYS A 3 0.25 25.44 -3.68
CA LYS A 3 1.24 24.83 -2.80
C LYS A 3 0.53 23.85 -1.89
N TRP A 4 0.83 22.58 -2.06
CA TRP A 4 0.36 21.50 -1.24
C TRP A 4 1.27 21.36 -0.03
N GLU A 5 0.92 21.97 1.08
CA GLU A 5 1.59 21.74 2.34
C GLU A 5 0.72 20.75 3.15
N PRO A 6 1.26 19.58 3.53
CA PRO A 6 0.54 18.68 4.42
C PRO A 6 0.32 19.39 5.76
N ALA A 7 -0.84 19.18 6.38
CA ALA A 7 -1.14 19.73 7.70
C ALA A 7 -0.17 19.20 8.78
N GLU A 8 0.44 18.05 8.52
CA GLU A 8 1.39 17.38 9.41
C GLU A 8 2.57 16.88 8.58
N THR A 9 3.79 17.09 9.05
CA THR A 9 5.01 16.58 8.39
C THR A 9 5.42 15.26 9.03
N LEU A 10 5.49 14.22 8.20
CA LEU A 10 6.02 12.92 8.60
C LEU A 10 7.50 12.85 8.25
N GLU A 11 8.29 12.27 9.15
CA GLU A 11 9.67 11.92 8.88
C GLU A 11 9.77 10.81 7.82
N ALA A 12 10.91 10.73 7.12
CA ALA A 12 11.15 9.67 6.16
C ALA A 12 11.11 8.29 6.84
N ASP A 13 10.29 7.40 6.31
CA ASP A 13 10.16 6.04 6.82
C ASP A 13 10.33 5.03 5.68
N TYR A 14 11.44 4.32 5.70
CA TYR A 14 11.82 3.32 4.69
C TYR A 14 11.31 1.92 5.04
N ASN A 15 10.59 1.77 6.16
CA ASN A 15 10.05 0.48 6.62
C ASN A 15 8.73 0.68 7.36
N VAL A 16 7.74 1.21 6.62
CA VAL A 16 6.42 1.50 7.16
C VAL A 16 5.71 0.21 7.53
N ALA A 17 5.48 0.01 8.82
CA ALA A 17 4.70 -1.10 9.33
C ALA A 17 3.21 -0.73 9.49
N PRO A 18 2.29 -1.72 9.51
CA PRO A 18 0.89 -1.48 9.86
C PRO A 18 0.73 -0.64 11.12
N THR A 19 -0.28 0.21 11.15
CA THR A 19 -0.65 1.15 12.21
C THR A 19 0.22 2.42 12.33
N LYS A 20 1.28 2.56 11.54
CA LYS A 20 1.99 3.82 11.38
C LYS A 20 1.19 4.82 10.54
N GLU A 21 1.55 6.08 10.63
CA GLU A 21 1.01 7.14 9.77
C GLU A 21 1.70 7.14 8.41
N VAL A 22 0.93 7.40 7.38
CA VAL A 22 1.37 7.51 5.98
C VAL A 22 0.71 8.71 5.32
N TYR A 23 1.37 9.30 4.34
CA TYR A 23 0.72 10.30 3.52
C TYR A 23 -0.35 9.68 2.62
N ALA A 24 -1.44 10.42 2.47
CA ALA A 24 -2.51 10.13 1.52
C ALA A 24 -2.93 11.41 0.80
N VAL A 25 -3.14 11.30 -0.51
CA VAL A 25 -3.78 12.34 -1.32
C VAL A 25 -5.26 12.00 -1.42
N LEU A 26 -6.11 12.97 -1.09
CA LEU A 26 -7.56 12.82 -1.13
C LEU A 26 -8.25 14.12 -1.56
N GLU A 27 -9.48 14.04 -2.04
CA GLU A 27 -10.30 15.21 -2.35
C GLU A 27 -11.50 15.29 -1.42
N ARG A 28 -11.67 16.44 -0.78
CA ARG A 28 -12.82 16.75 0.09
C ARG A 28 -12.95 18.25 0.28
N PRO A 29 -14.13 18.76 0.67
CA PRO A 29 -14.28 20.15 1.08
C PRO A 29 -13.33 20.48 2.25
N VAL A 30 -12.78 21.69 2.24
CA VAL A 30 -12.02 22.21 3.38
C VAL A 30 -13.03 22.62 4.45
N LYS A 31 -12.78 22.18 5.69
CA LYS A 31 -13.62 22.56 6.83
C LYS A 31 -13.56 24.08 7.01
N ASP A 32 -14.72 24.68 7.28
CA ASP A 32 -14.87 26.12 7.54
C ASP A 32 -14.52 27.04 6.35
N ALA A 33 -14.37 26.51 5.13
CA ALA A 33 -14.29 27.32 3.91
C ALA A 33 -15.66 27.73 3.41
N ASP A 34 -15.79 28.95 2.88
CA ASP A 34 -17.02 29.44 2.24
C ASP A 34 -17.38 28.59 1.02
N ASP A 35 -16.36 28.15 0.29
CA ASP A 35 -16.51 27.27 -0.87
C ASP A 35 -16.40 25.80 -0.44
N GLN A 36 -17.51 25.08 -0.56
CA GLN A 36 -17.60 23.66 -0.21
C GLN A 36 -17.16 22.72 -1.36
N ARG A 37 -16.58 23.25 -2.43
CA ARG A 37 -16.04 22.39 -3.49
C ARG A 37 -14.91 21.51 -2.95
N PRO A 38 -14.84 20.24 -3.39
CA PRO A 38 -13.73 19.37 -3.03
C PRO A 38 -12.40 19.97 -3.49
N VAL A 39 -11.41 19.91 -2.61
CA VAL A 39 -10.04 20.36 -2.88
C VAL A 39 -9.11 19.18 -2.62
N ARG A 40 -8.15 19.00 -3.52
CA ARG A 40 -7.10 17.98 -3.36
C ARG A 40 -6.19 18.37 -2.21
N GLN A 41 -5.97 17.43 -1.30
CA GLN A 41 -5.24 17.64 -0.04
C GLN A 41 -4.31 16.47 0.22
N MET A 42 -3.13 16.76 0.77
CA MET A 42 -2.26 15.75 1.39
C MET A 42 -2.50 15.72 2.89
N ARG A 43 -2.70 14.53 3.44
CA ARG A 43 -2.96 14.29 4.86
C ARG A 43 -2.15 13.11 5.38
N ALA A 44 -1.79 13.15 6.66
CA ALA A 44 -1.29 11.98 7.37
C ALA A 44 -2.48 11.13 7.83
N LEU A 45 -2.49 9.85 7.47
CA LEU A 45 -3.52 8.87 7.81
C LEU A 45 -2.88 7.64 8.45
N LYS A 46 -3.54 7.05 9.42
CA LYS A 46 -3.07 5.83 10.07
C LYS A 46 -3.36 4.60 9.19
N TRP A 47 -2.33 3.84 8.82
CA TRP A 47 -2.50 2.65 7.98
C TRP A 47 -3.06 1.47 8.76
N GLY A 48 -4.25 1.08 8.40
CA GLY A 48 -5.09 0.08 9.06
C GLY A 48 -6.46 0.68 9.33
N LEU A 49 -7.40 0.47 8.40
CA LEU A 49 -8.72 1.10 8.42
C LEU A 49 -9.53 0.65 9.62
N VAL A 50 -10.11 1.61 10.33
CA VAL A 50 -11.08 1.38 11.40
C VAL A 50 -12.46 1.78 10.86
N PRO A 51 -13.40 0.83 10.67
CA PRO A 51 -14.75 1.17 10.22
C PRO A 51 -15.42 2.15 11.20
N SER A 52 -16.18 3.11 10.68
CA SER A 52 -16.86 4.14 11.51
C SER A 52 -17.79 3.59 12.60
N TRP A 53 -18.29 2.37 12.41
CA TRP A 53 -19.15 1.65 13.35
C TRP A 53 -18.39 0.76 14.35
N ALA A 54 -17.07 0.61 14.21
CA ALA A 54 -16.27 -0.23 15.12
C ALA A 54 -16.29 0.33 16.54
N LYS A 55 -16.40 -0.57 17.52
CA LYS A 55 -16.41 -0.22 18.95
C LYS A 55 -15.03 0.21 19.45
N ASN A 56 -13.98 -0.38 18.87
CA ASN A 56 -12.58 -0.11 19.22
C ASN A 56 -11.69 -0.30 17.97
N PRO A 57 -10.44 0.16 17.98
CA PRO A 57 -9.52 0.10 16.85
C PRO A 57 -8.71 -1.21 16.76
N GLU A 58 -8.94 -2.20 17.61
CA GLU A 58 -8.12 -3.44 17.69
C GLU A 58 -8.05 -4.23 16.38
N GLY A 59 -9.07 -4.07 15.51
CA GLY A 59 -9.10 -4.69 14.19
C GLY A 59 -8.25 -4.02 13.12
N ALA A 60 -7.73 -2.82 13.35
CA ALA A 60 -7.06 -1.99 12.36
C ALA A 60 -5.89 -2.71 11.65
N ALA A 61 -5.02 -3.37 12.39
CA ALA A 61 -3.86 -4.08 11.84
C ALA A 61 -4.23 -5.23 10.86
N ARG A 62 -5.49 -5.68 10.86
CA ARG A 62 -6.01 -6.69 9.91
C ARG A 62 -6.72 -6.06 8.71
N MET A 63 -6.93 -4.75 8.73
CA MET A 63 -7.61 -4.00 7.67
C MET A 63 -6.66 -3.04 6.93
N ILE A 64 -5.41 -3.45 6.81
CA ILE A 64 -4.37 -2.73 6.04
C ILE A 64 -4.62 -2.83 4.54
N ASN A 65 -5.27 -3.92 4.09
CA ASN A 65 -5.57 -4.18 2.69
C ASN A 65 -7.06 -4.49 2.47
N ALA A 66 -7.60 -3.98 1.36
CA ALA A 66 -8.93 -4.27 0.84
C ALA A 66 -8.81 -4.92 -0.55
N ARG A 67 -9.45 -6.06 -0.78
CA ARG A 67 -9.41 -6.73 -2.09
C ARG A 67 -10.31 -6.02 -3.10
N ALA A 68 -9.80 -5.68 -4.27
CA ALA A 68 -10.54 -5.03 -5.35
C ALA A 68 -11.83 -5.79 -5.70
N GLU A 69 -11.78 -7.12 -5.70
CA GLU A 69 -12.89 -7.99 -6.08
C GLU A 69 -14.09 -7.89 -5.14
N THR A 70 -13.87 -7.52 -3.87
CA THR A 70 -14.92 -7.52 -2.83
C THR A 70 -15.07 -6.20 -2.09
N VAL A 71 -14.31 -5.18 -2.45
CA VAL A 71 -14.28 -3.88 -1.76
C VAL A 71 -15.66 -3.20 -1.76
N HIS A 72 -16.42 -3.35 -2.83
CA HIS A 72 -17.76 -2.79 -3.02
C HIS A 72 -18.85 -3.51 -2.21
N GLU A 73 -18.59 -4.72 -1.71
CA GLU A 73 -19.55 -5.54 -0.96
C GLU A 73 -19.28 -5.54 0.53
N LYS A 74 -18.00 -5.57 0.93
CA LYS A 74 -17.59 -5.72 2.34
C LYS A 74 -18.07 -4.54 3.19
N PRO A 75 -18.77 -4.77 4.31
CA PRO A 75 -19.32 -3.71 5.15
C PRO A 75 -18.30 -2.67 5.61
N SER A 76 -17.05 -3.07 5.83
CA SER A 76 -15.97 -2.17 6.26
C SER A 76 -15.49 -1.24 5.15
N PHE A 77 -15.64 -1.63 3.88
CA PHE A 77 -15.01 -0.94 2.76
C PHE A 77 -16.03 -0.31 1.78
N ARG A 78 -17.25 -0.85 1.68
CA ARG A 78 -18.24 -0.41 0.68
C ARG A 78 -18.55 1.09 0.76
N ARG A 79 -18.69 1.64 1.98
CA ARG A 79 -18.97 3.06 2.15
C ARG A 79 -17.76 3.95 1.84
N PRO A 80 -16.54 3.65 2.37
CA PRO A 80 -15.33 4.31 1.91
C PRO A 80 -15.13 4.23 0.40
N PHE A 81 -15.38 3.09 -0.24
CA PHE A 81 -15.23 2.92 -1.68
C PHE A 81 -16.12 3.88 -2.49
N LEU A 82 -17.33 4.14 -2.04
CA LEU A 82 -18.24 5.06 -2.72
C LEU A 82 -17.83 6.54 -2.61
N SER A 83 -17.19 6.98 -1.51
CA SER A 83 -17.04 8.41 -1.24
C SER A 83 -15.73 8.83 -0.56
N ARG A 84 -14.87 7.88 -0.18
CA ARG A 84 -13.62 8.15 0.56
C ARG A 84 -12.46 7.37 -0.03
N ARG A 85 -12.16 7.69 -1.28
CA ARG A 85 -11.02 7.16 -2.00
C ARG A 85 -9.82 8.08 -1.81
N CYS A 86 -8.63 7.50 -1.78
CA CYS A 86 -7.38 8.24 -1.67
C CYS A 86 -6.30 7.56 -2.51
N ILE A 87 -5.20 8.26 -2.70
CA ILE A 87 -3.96 7.71 -3.24
C ILE A 87 -2.95 7.69 -2.11
N LEU A 88 -2.29 6.55 -1.92
CA LEU A 88 -1.22 6.36 -0.96
C LEU A 88 0.12 6.34 -1.73
N PRO A 89 0.88 7.45 -1.72
CA PRO A 89 2.16 7.52 -2.42
C PRO A 89 3.25 6.78 -1.64
N ALA A 90 4.09 6.04 -2.35
CA ALA A 90 5.27 5.39 -1.79
C ALA A 90 6.37 5.26 -2.86
N ASP A 91 7.60 4.93 -2.46
CA ASP A 91 8.65 4.54 -3.40
C ASP A 91 8.40 3.13 -3.94
N GLY A 92 7.73 2.27 -3.15
CA GLY A 92 7.46 0.88 -3.46
C GLY A 92 6.96 0.12 -2.23
N TYR A 93 7.02 -1.21 -2.28
CA TYR A 93 6.64 -2.08 -1.15
C TYR A 93 7.55 -3.29 -1.06
N TYR A 94 7.57 -3.90 0.11
CA TYR A 94 8.33 -5.13 0.36
C TYR A 94 7.41 -6.34 0.34
N GLU A 95 7.94 -7.44 -0.22
CA GLU A 95 7.35 -8.78 -0.17
C GLU A 95 8.43 -9.84 0.09
N TRP A 96 8.02 -11.00 0.62
CA TRP A 96 8.96 -12.03 1.07
C TRP A 96 8.74 -13.35 0.34
N VAL A 97 9.75 -13.81 -0.36
CA VAL A 97 9.76 -15.08 -1.09
C VAL A 97 10.43 -16.17 -0.26
N THR A 98 9.78 -17.34 -0.15
CA THR A 98 10.41 -18.54 0.39
C THR A 98 11.10 -19.28 -0.74
N GLY A 99 12.43 -19.43 -0.69
CA GLY A 99 13.20 -20.16 -1.70
C GLY A 99 12.77 -21.62 -1.82
N ALA A 100 13.02 -22.23 -2.97
CA ALA A 100 12.63 -23.62 -3.23
C ALA A 100 13.30 -24.62 -2.26
N GLU A 101 14.59 -24.42 -1.94
CA GLU A 101 15.31 -25.25 -0.97
C GLU A 101 14.74 -25.14 0.45
N GLU A 102 14.39 -23.94 0.88
CA GLU A 102 13.80 -23.70 2.20
C GLU A 102 12.40 -24.33 2.31
N ARG A 103 11.60 -24.31 1.22
CA ARG A 103 10.31 -25.03 1.15
C ARG A 103 10.49 -26.54 1.31
N GLN A 104 11.48 -27.12 0.63
CA GLN A 104 11.79 -28.56 0.76
C GLN A 104 12.26 -28.94 2.18
N LEU A 105 13.01 -28.07 2.85
CA LEU A 105 13.45 -28.29 4.23
C LEU A 105 12.29 -28.23 5.21
N GLU A 106 11.32 -27.34 4.97
CA GLU A 106 10.10 -27.25 5.76
C GLU A 106 9.23 -28.49 5.58
N GLU A 107 8.96 -28.91 4.34
CA GLU A 107 8.19 -30.10 3.99
C GLU A 107 8.78 -31.39 4.61
N LYS A 108 10.12 -31.47 4.68
CA LYS A 108 10.82 -32.60 5.32
C LYS A 108 10.91 -32.48 6.85
N GLY A 109 10.26 -31.47 7.44
CA GLY A 109 10.28 -31.24 8.89
C GLY A 109 11.65 -30.83 9.45
N ARG A 110 12.62 -30.52 8.59
CA ARG A 110 13.99 -30.13 8.98
C ARG A 110 14.09 -28.69 9.45
N ARG A 111 13.09 -27.85 9.10
CA ARG A 111 13.02 -26.46 9.50
C ARG A 111 11.58 -26.04 9.75
N LYS A 112 11.30 -25.50 10.94
CA LYS A 112 9.95 -25.04 11.33
C LYS A 112 9.59 -23.66 10.79
N ARG A 113 10.58 -22.86 10.38
CA ARG A 113 10.39 -21.51 9.81
C ARG A 113 11.42 -21.31 8.71
N PRO A 114 11.03 -21.36 7.44
CA PRO A 114 11.92 -21.13 6.32
C PRO A 114 12.44 -19.69 6.33
N ARG A 115 13.67 -19.50 5.90
CA ARG A 115 14.19 -18.17 5.64
C ARG A 115 13.49 -17.63 4.40
N LYS A 116 13.10 -16.36 4.47
CA LYS A 116 12.49 -15.67 3.35
C LYS A 116 13.43 -14.58 2.84
N GLN A 117 13.56 -14.49 1.54
CA GLN A 117 14.26 -13.41 0.87
C GLN A 117 13.30 -12.25 0.66
N PRO A 118 13.53 -11.06 1.23
CA PRO A 118 12.74 -9.89 0.92
C PRO A 118 13.08 -9.33 -0.46
N TYR A 119 12.07 -8.87 -1.15
CA TYR A 119 12.14 -8.14 -2.41
C TYR A 119 11.53 -6.76 -2.23
N PHE A 120 12.13 -5.75 -2.85
CA PHE A 120 11.54 -4.43 -3.00
C PHE A 120 10.92 -4.34 -4.39
N VAL A 121 9.64 -3.98 -4.43
CA VAL A 121 8.85 -3.83 -5.66
C VAL A 121 8.56 -2.35 -5.84
N THR A 122 8.92 -1.79 -7.01
CA THR A 122 8.86 -0.35 -7.29
C THR A 122 8.55 -0.12 -8.77
N PRO A 123 8.00 1.06 -9.16
CA PRO A 123 7.86 1.42 -10.57
C PRO A 123 9.20 1.34 -11.32
N ALA A 124 9.17 0.74 -12.51
CA ALA A 124 10.39 0.50 -13.30
C ALA A 124 11.06 1.80 -13.79
N ASP A 125 10.28 2.86 -13.95
CA ASP A 125 10.72 4.18 -14.38
C ASP A 125 11.19 5.09 -13.23
N GLY A 126 11.16 4.59 -11.98
CA GLY A 126 11.53 5.35 -10.79
C GLY A 126 10.51 6.42 -10.36
N SER A 127 9.32 6.41 -10.94
CA SER A 127 8.23 7.30 -10.51
C SER A 127 7.70 6.92 -9.14
N VAL A 128 6.87 7.80 -8.56
CA VAL A 128 6.16 7.50 -7.31
C VAL A 128 5.13 6.40 -7.54
N PHE A 129 5.13 5.38 -6.68
CA PHE A 129 4.13 4.33 -6.68
C PHE A 129 2.83 4.86 -6.05
N ALA A 130 1.84 5.18 -6.88
CA ALA A 130 0.54 5.68 -6.47
C ALA A 130 -0.42 4.50 -6.22
N MET A 131 -0.57 4.09 -4.98
CA MET A 131 -1.47 2.98 -4.62
C MET A 131 -2.90 3.49 -4.44
N ALA A 132 -3.88 2.79 -5.05
CA ALA A 132 -5.28 3.01 -4.75
C ALA A 132 -5.58 2.70 -3.28
N GLY A 133 -6.25 3.61 -2.61
CA GLY A 133 -6.57 3.47 -1.20
C GLY A 133 -7.97 3.95 -0.86
N LEU A 134 -8.40 3.58 0.32
CA LEU A 134 -9.63 4.03 0.96
C LEU A 134 -9.31 4.64 2.31
N TYR A 135 -10.09 5.62 2.74
CA TYR A 135 -9.96 6.17 4.09
C TYR A 135 -11.28 6.20 4.82
N GLU A 136 -11.24 6.22 6.16
CA GLU A 136 -12.42 6.27 7.01
C GLU A 136 -12.14 7.11 8.26
N PHE A 137 -13.19 7.77 8.73
CA PHE A 137 -13.20 8.48 10.01
C PHE A 137 -13.77 7.56 11.08
N TRP A 138 -13.02 7.38 12.14
CA TRP A 138 -13.48 6.67 13.32
C TRP A 138 -13.37 7.56 14.55
N ARG A 139 -14.43 7.56 15.38
CA ARG A 139 -14.45 8.33 16.60
C ARG A 139 -14.26 7.42 17.81
N ASP A 140 -13.27 7.73 18.63
CA ASP A 140 -13.11 7.13 19.95
C ASP A 140 -14.15 7.70 20.91
N ARG A 141 -15.18 6.91 21.18
CA ARG A 141 -16.31 7.29 22.05
C ARG A 141 -15.95 7.24 23.54
N THR A 142 -14.74 6.77 23.90
CA THR A 142 -14.24 6.80 25.28
C THR A 142 -13.65 8.15 25.64
N LEU A 143 -13.40 8.99 24.64
CA LEU A 143 -12.88 10.35 24.81
C LEU A 143 -14.00 11.40 24.66
N PRO A 144 -13.88 12.56 25.33
CA PRO A 144 -14.77 13.71 25.13
C PRO A 144 -14.83 14.15 23.65
N ASP A 145 -15.90 14.84 23.26
CA ASP A 145 -16.11 15.25 21.86
C ASP A 145 -15.07 16.23 21.34
N ASP A 146 -14.56 17.09 22.22
CA ASP A 146 -13.55 18.12 21.97
C ASP A 146 -12.12 17.64 22.17
N HIS A 147 -11.92 16.38 22.56
CA HIS A 147 -10.57 15.85 22.75
C HIS A 147 -9.83 15.74 21.41
N PRO A 148 -8.57 16.27 21.29
CA PRO A 148 -7.83 16.28 20.02
C PRO A 148 -7.63 14.91 19.38
N GLN A 149 -7.55 13.84 20.18
CA GLN A 149 -7.37 12.46 19.73
C GLN A 149 -8.69 11.67 19.62
N ALA A 150 -9.84 12.33 19.74
CA ALA A 150 -11.13 11.64 19.65
C ALA A 150 -11.41 11.13 18.23
N TRP A 151 -10.83 11.76 17.23
CA TRP A 151 -11.04 11.39 15.82
C TRP A 151 -9.77 10.81 15.20
N TRP A 152 -9.90 9.63 14.62
CA TRP A 152 -8.87 8.98 13.83
C TRP A 152 -9.25 9.02 12.36
N VAL A 153 -8.29 9.33 11.52
CA VAL A 153 -8.42 9.15 10.08
C VAL A 153 -7.51 7.99 9.69
N THR A 154 -8.11 6.93 9.18
CA THR A 154 -7.43 5.67 8.91
C THR A 154 -7.57 5.28 7.46
N CYS A 155 -6.63 4.50 6.91
CA CYS A 155 -6.64 4.10 5.51
C CYS A 155 -6.35 2.62 5.31
N SER A 156 -6.69 2.13 4.12
CA SER A 156 -6.43 0.77 3.65
C SER A 156 -5.96 0.83 2.20
N VAL A 157 -4.99 0.02 1.83
CA VAL A 157 -4.54 -0.15 0.43
C VAL A 157 -5.49 -1.09 -0.29
N ILE A 158 -5.86 -0.77 -1.52
CA ILE A 158 -6.57 -1.72 -2.38
C ILE A 158 -5.55 -2.65 -3.04
N THR A 159 -5.84 -3.95 -3.00
CA THR A 159 -5.01 -4.97 -3.64
C THR A 159 -5.76 -5.72 -4.73
N THR A 160 -5.05 -6.11 -5.77
CA THR A 160 -5.52 -6.93 -6.88
C THR A 160 -4.68 -8.18 -7.05
N GLU A 161 -5.01 -9.05 -7.98
CA GLU A 161 -4.15 -10.16 -8.39
C GLU A 161 -2.83 -9.64 -8.93
N ALA A 162 -1.74 -10.31 -8.58
CA ALA A 162 -0.42 -9.92 -9.04
C ALA A 162 -0.20 -10.30 -10.51
N GLU A 163 0.62 -9.49 -11.20
CA GLU A 163 0.97 -9.71 -12.60
C GLU A 163 1.73 -11.02 -12.80
N THR A 164 1.31 -11.80 -13.79
CA THR A 164 2.00 -13.02 -14.25
C THR A 164 2.96 -12.74 -15.41
N THR A 165 2.93 -11.51 -15.95
CA THR A 165 3.87 -11.09 -17.00
C THR A 165 5.30 -11.10 -16.44
N PRO A 166 6.28 -11.59 -17.22
CA PRO A 166 7.68 -11.55 -16.80
C PRO A 166 8.15 -10.13 -16.44
N LEU A 167 8.92 -10.03 -15.36
CA LEU A 167 9.56 -8.78 -14.97
C LEU A 167 10.49 -8.30 -16.09
N ALA A 168 10.49 -7.00 -16.37
CA ALA A 168 11.36 -6.40 -17.40
C ALA A 168 12.85 -6.63 -17.09
N VAL A 169 13.21 -6.68 -15.81
CA VAL A 169 14.52 -7.08 -15.30
C VAL A 169 14.24 -8.13 -14.21
N ALA A 170 14.36 -9.40 -14.57
CA ALA A 170 14.28 -10.49 -13.62
C ALA A 170 15.69 -10.86 -13.14
N PRO A 171 15.89 -11.14 -11.84
CA PRO A 171 17.17 -11.68 -11.35
C PRO A 171 17.42 -13.04 -12.00
N ALA A 172 18.68 -13.37 -12.27
CA ALA A 172 19.07 -14.63 -12.91
C ALA A 172 18.58 -15.87 -12.13
N GLU A 173 18.53 -15.75 -10.80
CA GLU A 173 17.94 -16.73 -9.89
C GLU A 173 16.89 -16.02 -9.01
N GLY A 174 15.60 -16.26 -9.28
CA GLY A 174 14.56 -15.61 -8.48
C GLY A 174 13.18 -15.67 -9.13
N PRO A 175 12.24 -14.86 -8.63
CA PRO A 175 10.89 -14.76 -9.21
C PRO A 175 10.94 -14.18 -10.62
N ALA A 176 10.25 -14.83 -11.54
CA ALA A 176 10.14 -14.37 -12.92
C ALA A 176 9.04 -13.32 -13.10
N SER A 177 8.05 -13.27 -12.20
CA SER A 177 6.92 -12.36 -12.21
C SER A 177 6.57 -11.86 -10.80
N LEU A 178 5.73 -10.85 -10.69
CA LEU A 178 5.21 -10.40 -9.37
C LEU A 178 4.38 -11.50 -8.70
N ALA A 179 3.66 -12.31 -9.48
CA ALA A 179 2.87 -13.43 -8.96
C ALA A 179 3.73 -14.53 -8.31
N ASP A 180 4.98 -14.69 -8.74
CA ASP A 180 5.93 -15.62 -8.11
C ASP A 180 6.42 -15.12 -6.75
N ILE A 181 6.38 -13.79 -6.53
CA ILE A 181 6.72 -13.18 -5.24
C ILE A 181 5.54 -13.34 -4.27
N HIS A 182 4.37 -12.86 -4.68
CA HIS A 182 3.14 -12.95 -3.90
C HIS A 182 1.92 -12.92 -4.83
N PRO A 183 0.85 -13.70 -4.59
CA PRO A 183 -0.32 -13.76 -5.46
C PRO A 183 -1.14 -12.45 -5.51
N ARG A 184 -0.83 -11.49 -4.66
CA ARG A 184 -1.50 -10.19 -4.58
C ARG A 184 -0.49 -9.06 -4.65
N MET A 185 -0.91 -7.94 -5.27
CA MET A 185 -0.14 -6.69 -5.28
C MET A 185 -1.05 -5.49 -4.97
N PRO A 186 -0.53 -4.36 -4.46
CA PRO A 186 -1.27 -3.12 -4.41
C PRO A 186 -1.74 -2.69 -5.81
N LEU A 187 -2.98 -2.17 -5.90
CA LEU A 187 -3.49 -1.63 -7.15
C LEU A 187 -2.80 -0.29 -7.44
N MET A 188 -1.94 -0.26 -8.46
CA MET A 188 -1.31 0.96 -8.96
C MET A 188 -2.31 1.77 -9.78
N LEU A 189 -2.32 3.08 -9.56
CA LEU A 189 -3.06 4.05 -10.36
C LEU A 189 -2.08 4.84 -11.22
N THR A 190 -2.29 4.81 -12.53
CA THR A 190 -1.56 5.68 -13.46
C THR A 190 -2.06 7.12 -13.38
N PRO A 191 -1.25 8.14 -13.72
CA PRO A 191 -1.61 9.56 -13.55
C PRO A 191 -2.92 9.97 -14.23
N ASP A 192 -3.25 9.38 -15.37
CA ASP A 192 -4.50 9.60 -16.12
C ASP A 192 -5.77 9.15 -15.36
N ARG A 193 -5.62 8.35 -14.30
CA ARG A 193 -6.73 7.82 -13.51
C ARG A 193 -6.89 8.53 -12.16
N TRP A 194 -5.97 9.41 -11.77
CA TRP A 194 -5.97 10.01 -10.44
C TRP A 194 -7.18 10.91 -10.21
N ASP A 195 -7.55 11.73 -11.18
CA ASP A 195 -8.68 12.65 -11.06
C ASP A 195 -9.99 11.87 -10.91
N ASP A 196 -10.22 10.89 -11.77
CA ASP A 196 -11.40 10.03 -11.69
C ASP A 196 -11.49 9.23 -10.38
N TRP A 197 -10.34 8.75 -9.89
CA TRP A 197 -10.28 8.01 -8.62
C TRP A 197 -10.57 8.89 -7.41
N LEU A 198 -10.05 10.11 -7.39
CA LEU A 198 -10.17 11.01 -6.25
C LEU A 198 -11.50 11.78 -6.22
N ASP A 199 -12.22 11.90 -7.35
CA ASP A 199 -13.47 12.66 -7.45
C ASP A 199 -14.56 12.09 -6.52
N PRO A 200 -14.89 12.76 -5.40
CA PRO A 200 -15.89 12.28 -4.45
C PRO A 200 -17.32 12.36 -4.97
N SER A 201 -17.57 13.05 -6.09
CA SER A 201 -18.88 13.13 -6.74
C SER A 201 -19.23 11.88 -7.55
N ARG A 202 -18.22 11.10 -7.96
CA ARG A 202 -18.42 9.79 -8.57
C ARG A 202 -18.86 8.80 -7.50
N THR A 203 -20.12 8.39 -7.53
CA THR A 203 -20.73 7.47 -6.55
C THR A 203 -21.40 6.27 -7.20
N ASP A 204 -21.43 6.20 -8.52
CA ASP A 204 -21.96 5.03 -9.24
C ASP A 204 -21.05 3.81 -9.01
N PRO A 205 -21.58 2.70 -8.44
CA PRO A 205 -20.76 1.53 -8.13
C PRO A 205 -20.12 0.86 -9.35
N GLU A 206 -20.78 0.86 -10.50
CA GLU A 206 -20.26 0.21 -11.71
C GLU A 206 -19.11 1.03 -12.33
N GLU A 207 -19.28 2.36 -12.39
CA GLU A 207 -18.18 3.24 -12.81
C GLU A 207 -16.96 3.11 -11.90
N LEU A 208 -17.19 3.08 -10.58
CA LEU A 208 -16.09 2.92 -9.61
C LEU A 208 -15.41 1.55 -9.71
N ARG A 209 -16.15 0.48 -10.00
CA ARG A 209 -15.58 -0.84 -10.24
C ARG A 209 -14.69 -0.88 -11.48
N ALA A 210 -15.04 -0.13 -12.52
CA ALA A 210 -14.20 -0.02 -13.72
C ALA A 210 -12.83 0.61 -13.40
N LEU A 211 -12.76 1.51 -12.39
CA LEU A 211 -11.50 2.10 -11.94
C LEU A 211 -10.59 1.12 -11.18
N LEU A 212 -11.11 -0.04 -10.77
CA LEU A 212 -10.33 -1.09 -10.10
C LEU A 212 -9.57 -2.00 -11.09
N ALA A 213 -9.72 -1.80 -12.40
CA ALA A 213 -8.94 -2.53 -13.38
C ALA A 213 -7.44 -2.26 -13.17
N PRO A 214 -6.57 -3.30 -13.15
CA PRO A 214 -5.13 -3.08 -13.06
C PRO A 214 -4.62 -2.28 -14.26
N PRO A 215 -3.50 -1.54 -14.12
CA PRO A 215 -2.86 -0.87 -15.23
C PRO A 215 -2.29 -1.89 -16.23
N PRO A 216 -1.81 -1.45 -17.41
CA PRO A 216 -1.05 -2.32 -18.29
C PRO A 216 0.10 -3.00 -17.55
N PRO A 217 0.40 -4.28 -17.85
CA PRO A 217 1.48 -5.00 -17.18
C PRO A 217 2.87 -4.45 -17.55
N GLY A 218 3.87 -4.77 -16.71
CA GLY A 218 5.27 -4.42 -16.97
C GLY A 218 5.69 -3.03 -16.46
N LEU A 219 4.85 -2.35 -15.69
CA LEU A 219 5.19 -1.06 -15.09
C LEU A 219 6.06 -1.19 -13.84
N MET A 220 6.18 -2.38 -13.28
CA MET A 220 6.90 -2.64 -12.03
C MET A 220 8.18 -3.42 -12.27
N ARG A 221 9.17 -3.20 -11.41
CA ARG A 221 10.35 -4.04 -11.25
C ARG A 221 10.44 -4.54 -9.81
N ALA A 222 11.13 -5.65 -9.61
CA ALA A 222 11.38 -6.22 -8.30
C ALA A 222 12.83 -6.70 -8.21
N TYR A 223 13.46 -6.48 -7.06
CA TYR A 223 14.83 -6.93 -6.81
C TYR A 223 15.01 -7.32 -5.35
N PRO A 224 15.96 -8.26 -5.05
CA PRO A 224 16.22 -8.68 -3.69
C PRO A 224 16.90 -7.56 -2.89
N VAL A 225 16.51 -7.46 -1.61
CA VAL A 225 17.09 -6.51 -0.66
C VAL A 225 17.57 -7.21 0.60
N ALA A 226 18.32 -6.49 1.45
CA ALA A 226 18.85 -7.05 2.69
C ALA A 226 17.74 -7.50 3.64
N THR A 227 17.97 -8.63 4.33
CA THR A 227 17.01 -9.18 5.32
C THR A 227 16.79 -8.26 6.53
N ALA A 228 17.59 -7.21 6.67
CA ALA A 228 17.45 -6.17 7.69
C ALA A 228 16.06 -5.53 7.69
N VAL A 229 15.39 -5.42 6.53
CA VAL A 229 14.02 -4.89 6.39
C VAL A 229 12.99 -5.73 7.15
N SER A 230 13.26 -7.00 7.44
CA SER A 230 12.36 -7.86 8.21
C SER A 230 12.21 -7.45 9.68
N ASN A 231 13.07 -6.56 10.18
CA ASN A 231 12.92 -5.95 11.49
C ASN A 231 12.35 -4.54 11.33
N VAL A 232 11.10 -4.34 11.71
CA VAL A 232 10.37 -3.06 11.60
C VAL A 232 10.99 -1.90 12.41
N ARG A 233 12.00 -2.16 13.25
CA ARG A 233 12.75 -1.12 13.98
C ARG A 233 13.87 -0.52 13.13
N ASN A 234 14.28 -1.20 12.07
CA ASN A 234 15.27 -0.68 11.14
C ASN A 234 14.57 0.33 10.21
N ASN A 235 15.15 1.50 10.07
CA ASN A 235 14.64 2.58 9.24
C ASN A 235 15.81 3.36 8.65
N GLY A 236 16.14 3.11 7.40
CA GLY A 236 17.19 3.80 6.66
C GLY A 236 17.07 3.55 5.16
N PRO A 237 17.60 4.46 4.32
CA PRO A 237 17.49 4.36 2.87
C PRO A 237 18.14 3.10 2.29
N GLU A 238 19.15 2.53 2.98
CA GLU A 238 19.84 1.29 2.62
C GLU A 238 18.94 0.05 2.61
N LEU A 239 17.76 0.11 3.23
CA LEU A 239 16.83 -1.01 3.25
C LEU A 239 16.23 -1.32 1.88
N LYS A 240 16.24 -0.36 0.97
CA LYS A 240 15.78 -0.52 -0.42
C LYS A 240 16.93 -0.70 -1.43
N ASP A 241 18.17 -0.81 -0.95
CA ASP A 241 19.30 -1.04 -1.83
C ASP A 241 19.25 -2.46 -2.42
N GLU A 242 19.39 -2.54 -3.74
CA GLU A 242 19.44 -3.80 -4.46
C GLU A 242 20.69 -4.60 -4.05
N LEU A 243 20.51 -5.85 -3.67
CA LEU A 243 21.64 -6.73 -3.40
C LEU A 243 22.39 -7.01 -4.69
N ALA A 244 23.70 -6.78 -4.68
CA ALA A 244 24.56 -7.21 -5.78
C ALA A 244 24.41 -8.73 -5.99
N GLU A 245 24.27 -9.15 -7.24
CA GLU A 245 24.35 -10.58 -7.56
C GLU A 245 25.71 -11.12 -7.07
N PRO A 246 25.73 -12.32 -6.45
CA PRO A 246 27.00 -12.92 -6.08
C PRO A 246 27.85 -13.05 -7.36
N GLU A 247 29.04 -12.45 -7.38
CA GLU A 247 29.96 -12.64 -8.47
C GLU A 247 30.16 -14.15 -8.68
N VAL A 248 29.71 -14.65 -9.83
CA VAL A 248 29.99 -16.02 -10.23
C VAL A 248 31.49 -16.08 -10.44
N SER A 249 32.21 -16.47 -9.39
CA SER A 249 33.63 -16.73 -9.47
C SER A 249 33.84 -17.87 -10.47
N THR A 250 34.08 -17.53 -11.72
CA THR A 250 34.59 -18.46 -12.73
C THR A 250 35.98 -18.90 -12.27
N LEU A 251 36.04 -19.93 -11.44
CA LEU A 251 37.25 -20.68 -11.21
C LEU A 251 37.59 -21.42 -12.52
N PHE A 252 38.48 -20.83 -13.29
CA PHE A 252 39.22 -21.55 -14.36
C PHE A 252 40.27 -22.45 -13.75
#